data_7064f1268d3ef49f7b8ca45d9064a031
#
_entry.id   7064f1268d3ef49f7b8ca45d9064a031
#
_cell.length_a   1.000
_cell.length_b   1.000
_cell.length_c   1.000
_cell.angle_alpha   90.00
_cell.angle_beta   90.00
_cell.angle_gamma   90.00
#
_symmetry.space_group_name_H-M   'P 1'
#
loop_
_entity.id
_entity.type
_entity.pdbx_description
1 polymer ?
#
loop_
_entity_poly.entity_id
_entity_poly.type
_entity_poly.pdbx_seq_one_letter_code
_entity_poly.pdbx_strand_id
1 'polypeptide(L)'
;MALGEAVQAAHEEGQEFGASVARDAPALWLEAVLARKPRMPSDLEARLLQGSALPIDFLLHDEVRHALRRGFWDALERTRR
;
A
#
# COMPACT_ATOMS: atom_id res chain seq x y z
N MET A 1 3.73 -19.26 -8.55
CA MET A 1 3.93 -17.80 -8.73
C MET A 1 5.39 -17.46 -8.51
N ALA A 2 5.98 -16.73 -9.42
CA ALA A 2 7.38 -16.28 -9.27
C ALA A 2 7.43 -15.03 -8.38
N LEU A 3 8.57 -14.80 -7.74
CA LEU A 3 8.74 -13.64 -6.87
C LEU A 3 8.48 -12.32 -7.60
N GLY A 4 8.95 -12.19 -8.83
CA GLY A 4 8.71 -10.98 -9.62
C GLY A 4 7.24 -10.72 -9.87
N GLU A 5 6.48 -11.77 -10.11
CA GLU A 5 5.02 -11.66 -10.26
C GLU A 5 4.36 -11.23 -8.95
N ALA A 6 4.84 -11.79 -7.84
CA ALA A 6 4.31 -11.42 -6.53
C ALA A 6 4.60 -9.95 -6.19
N VAL A 7 5.78 -9.46 -6.53
CA VAL A 7 6.16 -8.06 -6.33
C VAL A 7 5.24 -7.14 -7.15
N GLN A 8 5.00 -7.49 -8.42
CA GLN A 8 4.12 -6.69 -9.27
C GLN A 8 2.68 -6.70 -8.74
N ALA A 9 2.18 -7.87 -8.37
CA ALA A 9 0.83 -7.99 -7.81
C ALA A 9 0.71 -7.20 -6.51
N ALA A 10 1.73 -7.24 -5.68
CA ALA A 10 1.76 -6.48 -4.42
C ALA A 10 1.69 -4.98 -4.68
N HIS A 11 2.43 -4.48 -5.65
CA HIS A 11 2.39 -3.07 -6.00
C HIS A 11 0.98 -2.65 -6.43
N GLU A 12 0.34 -3.48 -7.26
CA GLU A 12 -1.03 -3.22 -7.70
C GLU A 12 -2.03 -3.25 -6.55
N GLU A 13 -1.90 -4.22 -5.65
CA GLU A 13 -2.75 -4.29 -4.45
C GLU A 13 -2.58 -3.05 -3.58
N GLY A 14 -1.33 -2.62 -3.40
CA GLY A 14 -1.04 -1.41 -2.64
C GLY A 14 -1.67 -0.18 -3.28
N GLN A 15 -1.61 -0.06 -4.60
CA GLN A 15 -2.23 1.05 -5.32
C GLN A 15 -3.74 1.05 -5.16
N GLU A 16 -4.38 -0.11 -5.30
CA GLU A 16 -5.83 -0.22 -5.14
C GLU A 16 -6.26 0.15 -3.73
N PHE A 17 -5.51 -0.34 -2.74
CA PHE A 17 -5.81 -0.03 -1.34
C PHE A 17 -5.64 1.46 -1.06
N GLY A 18 -4.54 2.05 -1.51
CA GLY A 18 -4.27 3.47 -1.33
C GLY A 18 -5.33 4.34 -2.00
N ALA A 19 -5.73 3.97 -3.22
CA ALA A 19 -6.78 4.70 -3.93
C ALA A 19 -8.12 4.63 -3.17
N SER A 20 -8.43 3.46 -2.62
CA SER A 20 -9.65 3.27 -1.84
C SER A 20 -9.64 4.11 -0.56
N VAL A 21 -8.51 4.11 0.16
CA VAL A 21 -8.36 4.90 1.39
C VAL A 21 -8.47 6.39 1.09
N ALA A 22 -7.85 6.85 0.01
CA ALA A 22 -7.78 8.27 -0.33
C ALA A 22 -9.08 8.82 -0.90
N ARG A 23 -9.95 7.95 -1.41
CA ARG A 23 -11.17 8.38 -2.14
C ARG A 23 -12.03 9.33 -1.33
N ASP A 24 -12.24 9.00 -0.06
CA ASP A 24 -13.11 9.78 0.82
C ASP A 24 -12.33 10.50 1.93
N ALA A 25 -10.99 10.50 1.84
CA ALA A 25 -10.17 11.07 2.89
C ALA A 25 -10.23 12.60 2.88
N PRO A 26 -10.38 13.23 4.06
CA PRO A 26 -10.25 14.68 4.15
C PRO A 26 -8.84 15.12 3.75
N ALA A 27 -8.74 16.29 3.12
CA ALA A 27 -7.47 16.81 2.65
C ALA A 27 -6.42 16.93 3.77
N LEU A 28 -6.84 17.37 4.96
CA LEU A 28 -5.93 17.51 6.09
C LEU A 28 -5.38 16.16 6.55
N TRP A 29 -6.22 15.14 6.55
CA TRP A 29 -5.77 13.79 6.90
C TRP A 29 -4.76 13.28 5.88
N LEU A 30 -5.04 13.47 4.59
CA LEU A 30 -4.16 13.04 3.52
C LEU A 30 -2.78 13.70 3.64
N GLU A 31 -2.75 15.01 3.89
CA GLU A 31 -1.50 15.73 4.07
C GLU A 31 -0.73 15.22 5.30
N ALA A 32 -1.44 14.94 6.39
CA ALA A 32 -0.80 14.44 7.62
C ALA A 32 -0.19 13.06 7.39
N VAL A 33 -0.86 12.18 6.66
CA VAL A 33 -0.34 10.85 6.36
C VAL A 33 0.85 10.94 5.42
N LEU A 34 0.78 11.77 4.38
CA LEU A 34 1.87 11.95 3.43
C LEU A 34 3.12 12.50 4.09
N ALA A 35 2.96 13.35 5.12
CA ALA A 35 4.08 13.89 5.87
C ALA A 35 4.86 12.81 6.62
N ARG A 36 4.26 11.64 6.84
CA ARG A 36 4.90 10.53 7.55
C ARG A 36 5.62 9.56 6.64
N LYS A 37 5.49 9.72 5.34
CA LYS A 37 6.16 8.84 4.36
C LYS A 37 7.66 8.76 4.68
N PRO A 38 8.29 7.57 4.64
CA PRO A 38 7.77 6.29 4.15
C PRO A 38 7.07 5.43 5.21
N ARG A 39 6.75 5.97 6.37
CA ARG A 39 6.10 5.22 7.44
C ARG A 39 4.61 5.12 7.20
N MET A 40 4.16 3.94 6.84
CA MET A 40 2.74 3.68 6.69
C MET A 40 2.10 3.53 8.08
N PRO A 41 0.93 4.16 8.33
CA PRO A 41 0.22 3.94 9.60
C PRO A 41 -0.03 2.45 9.83
N SER A 42 0.22 1.98 11.03
CA SER A 42 0.21 0.55 11.33
C SER A 42 -1.15 -0.11 11.13
N ASP A 43 -2.23 0.59 11.41
CA ASP A 43 -3.59 0.08 11.20
C ASP A 43 -3.88 -0.11 9.71
N LEU A 44 -3.42 0.80 8.87
CA LEU A 44 -3.59 0.69 7.43
C LEU A 44 -2.73 -0.43 6.86
N GLU A 45 -1.50 -0.57 7.35
CA GLU A 45 -0.63 -1.66 6.92
C GLU A 45 -1.24 -3.01 7.27
N ALA A 46 -1.79 -3.15 8.48
CA ALA A 46 -2.44 -4.39 8.89
C ALA A 46 -3.64 -4.72 7.99
N ARG A 47 -4.45 -3.73 7.65
CA ARG A 47 -5.61 -3.92 6.77
C ARG A 47 -5.17 -4.33 5.37
N LEU A 48 -4.10 -3.71 4.86
CA LEU A 48 -3.58 -4.04 3.54
C LEU A 48 -3.10 -5.49 3.49
N LEU A 49 -2.34 -5.91 4.51
CA LEU A 49 -1.84 -7.29 4.59
C LEU A 49 -2.98 -8.29 4.72
N GLN A 50 -3.98 -8.00 5.54
CA GLN A 50 -5.13 -8.89 5.74
C GLN A 50 -5.96 -9.03 4.48
N GLY A 51 -6.07 -7.99 3.69
CA GLY A 51 -6.86 -7.99 2.47
C GLY A 51 -6.13 -8.52 1.24
N SER A 52 -4.85 -8.85 1.36
CA SER A 52 -4.06 -9.30 0.22
C SER A 52 -4.49 -10.68 -0.26
N ALA A 53 -4.51 -10.86 -1.58
CA ALA A 53 -4.76 -12.16 -2.20
C ALA A 53 -3.48 -12.99 -2.35
N LEU A 54 -2.33 -12.43 -1.98
CA LEU A 54 -1.06 -13.13 -2.11
C LEU A 54 -0.92 -14.23 -1.06
N PRO A 55 -0.25 -15.36 -1.42
CA PRO A 55 0.06 -16.41 -0.45
C PRO A 55 0.92 -15.86 0.69
N ILE A 56 0.73 -16.42 1.88
CA ILE A 56 1.39 -15.93 3.10
C ILE A 56 2.92 -16.00 2.99
N ASP A 57 3.45 -17.02 2.34
CA ASP A 57 4.89 -17.15 2.16
C ASP A 57 5.48 -16.00 1.35
N PHE A 58 4.73 -15.48 0.37
CA PHE A 58 5.15 -14.29 -0.36
C PHE A 58 5.03 -13.03 0.49
N LEU A 59 4.00 -12.93 1.30
CA LEU A 59 3.82 -11.76 2.19
C LEU A 59 4.93 -11.65 3.23
N LEU A 60 5.68 -12.72 3.48
CA LEU A 60 6.82 -12.69 4.39
C LEU A 60 8.10 -12.14 3.73
N HIS A 61 8.11 -12.01 2.41
CA HIS A 61 9.25 -11.42 1.70
C HIS A 61 9.26 -9.91 1.84
N ASP A 62 10.40 -9.37 2.21
CA ASP A 62 10.56 -7.91 2.33
C ASP A 62 10.26 -7.18 1.03
N GLU A 63 10.65 -7.75 -0.10
CA GLU A 63 10.40 -7.14 -1.41
C GLU A 63 8.90 -7.01 -1.70
N VAL A 64 8.13 -8.01 -1.31
CA VAL A 64 6.69 -8.01 -1.51
C VAL A 64 6.04 -6.95 -0.61
N ARG A 65 6.42 -6.93 0.66
CA ARG A 65 5.90 -5.94 1.61
C ARG A 65 6.27 -4.53 1.19
N HIS A 66 7.49 -4.35 0.71
CA HIS A 66 7.96 -3.06 0.22
C HIS A 66 7.13 -2.61 -0.98
N ALA A 67 6.81 -3.53 -1.89
CA ALA A 67 5.99 -3.23 -3.06
C ALA A 67 4.57 -2.83 -2.67
N LEU A 68 3.98 -3.50 -1.68
CA LEU A 68 2.68 -3.12 -1.14
C LEU A 68 2.68 -1.67 -0.64
N ARG A 69 3.68 -1.32 0.16
CA ARG A 69 3.80 0.04 0.70
C ARG A 69 4.05 1.07 -0.39
N ARG A 70 4.90 0.75 -1.35
CA ARG A 70 5.18 1.66 -2.46
C ARG A 70 3.92 1.94 -3.28
N GLY A 71 3.14 0.91 -3.54
CA GLY A 71 1.86 1.08 -4.24
C GLY A 71 0.91 2.01 -3.48
N PHE A 72 0.81 1.80 -2.17
CA PHE A 72 -0.01 2.64 -1.31
C PHE A 72 0.40 4.11 -1.42
N TRP A 73 1.70 4.41 -1.27
CA TRP A 73 2.18 5.80 -1.34
C TRP A 73 1.99 6.41 -2.72
N ASP A 74 2.23 5.63 -3.77
CA ASP A 74 2.02 6.10 -5.14
C ASP A 74 0.58 6.55 -5.35
N ALA A 75 -0.38 5.80 -4.84
CA ALA A 75 -1.79 6.13 -4.98
C ALA A 75 -2.15 7.40 -4.20
N LEU A 76 -1.64 7.54 -2.96
CA LEU A 76 -1.90 8.73 -2.17
C LEU A 76 -1.31 9.99 -2.81
N GLU A 77 -0.09 9.88 -3.31
CA GLU A 77 0.54 11.03 -3.98
C GLU A 77 -0.18 11.42 -5.26
N ARG A 78 -0.70 10.44 -5.98
CA ARG A 78 -1.48 10.69 -7.19
C ARG A 78 -2.78 11.41 -6.88
N THR A 79 -3.43 11.05 -5.79
CA THR A 79 -4.68 11.68 -5.36
C THR A 79 -4.47 13.14 -4.97
N ARG A 80 -3.30 13.45 -4.41
CA ARG A 80 -2.97 14.80 -3.95
C ARG A 80 -2.86 15.82 -5.08
N ARG A 81 -2.56 15.40 -6.29
CA ARG A 81 -2.36 16.29 -7.44
C ARG A 81 -3.64 16.94 -7.94
#